data_1fde6ba2bca79367c87bf8ba63931033
#
_entry.id   1fde6ba2bca79367c87bf8ba63931033
#
_cell.length_a   1.000
_cell.length_b   1.000
_cell.length_c   1.000
_cell.angle_alpha   90.00
_cell.angle_beta   90.00
_cell.angle_gamma   90.00
#
_symmetry.space_group_name_H-M   'P 1'
#
loop_
_entity.id
_entity.type
_entity.pdbx_description
1 polymer ?
#
loop_
_entity_poly.entity_id
_entity_poly.type
_entity_poly.pdbx_seq_one_letter_code
_entity_poly.pdbx_strand_id
1 'polypeptide(L)' 'MKILKVKCLAPTRLDNYLMQQYPALNPGRLNKALRENKIKLNGKKQPLSTRVMAGDEIKLFILDDVLD' A
#
# COMPACT_ATOMS: atom_id res chain seq x y z
N MET A 1 -0.22 3.10 12.50
CA MET A 1 -1.04 3.20 11.27
C MET A 1 -0.56 4.36 10.40
N LYS A 2 -0.45 4.14 9.10
CA LYS A 2 -0.09 5.19 8.16
C LYS A 2 -1.21 5.36 7.14
N ILE A 3 -1.45 6.59 6.75
CA ILE A 3 -2.40 6.92 5.69
C ILE A 3 -1.62 7.63 4.60
N LEU A 4 -1.65 7.05 3.39
CA LEU A 4 -0.97 7.59 2.23
C LEU A 4 -1.98 8.13 1.24
N LYS A 5 -1.74 9.32 0.74
CA LYS A 5 -2.47 9.83 -0.41
C LYS A 5 -1.62 9.63 -1.65
N VAL A 6 -2.17 8.92 -2.63
CA VAL A 6 -1.44 8.56 -3.84
C VAL A 6 -1.19 9.81 -4.69
N LYS A 7 0.03 9.98 -5.16
CA LYS A 7 0.44 11.13 -5.96
C LYS A 7 1.20 10.69 -7.21
N CYS A 8 0.77 9.61 -7.84
CA CYS A 8 1.42 9.17 -9.06
C CYS A 8 0.80 9.85 -10.28
N LEU A 9 1.62 10.06 -11.32
CA LEU A 9 1.17 10.71 -12.55
C LEU A 9 0.39 9.78 -13.47
N ALA A 10 0.52 8.48 -13.28
CA ALA A 10 -0.15 7.46 -14.08
C ALA A 10 -0.57 6.30 -13.17
N PRO A 11 -1.58 5.51 -13.58
CA PRO A 11 -1.97 4.36 -12.76
C PRO A 11 -0.78 3.44 -12.49
N THR A 12 -0.58 3.10 -11.23
CA THR A 12 0.54 2.28 -10.77
C THR A 12 -0.02 1.14 -9.92
N ARG A 13 0.53 -0.05 -10.03
CA ARG A 13 0.10 -1.17 -9.21
C ARG A 13 0.32 -0.84 -7.73
N LEU A 14 -0.63 -1.27 -6.90
CA LEU A 14 -0.59 -0.99 -5.46
C LEU A 14 0.71 -1.48 -4.82
N ASP A 15 1.15 -2.69 -5.16
CA ASP A 15 2.39 -3.25 -4.63
C ASP A 15 3.61 -2.41 -5.05
N ASN A 16 3.69 -2.04 -6.32
CA ASN A 16 4.80 -1.23 -6.82
C ASN A 16 4.83 0.14 -6.14
N TYR A 17 3.67 0.77 -5.99
CA TYR A 17 3.59 2.07 -5.34
C TYR A 17 4.06 2.00 -3.89
N LEU A 18 3.61 0.97 -3.16
CA LEU A 18 4.00 0.82 -1.76
C LEU A 18 5.49 0.53 -1.60
N MET A 19 6.07 -0.27 -2.50
CA MET A 19 7.51 -0.54 -2.46
C MET A 19 8.34 0.70 -2.78
N GLN A 20 7.82 1.60 -3.61
CA GLN A 20 8.49 2.88 -3.89
C GLN A 20 8.46 3.80 -2.68
N GLN A 21 7.33 3.83 -1.96
CA GLN A 21 7.18 4.69 -0.79
C GLN A 21 7.92 4.12 0.43
N TYR A 22 7.95 2.81 0.57
CA TYR A 22 8.55 2.12 1.71
C TYR A 22 9.45 0.99 1.21
N PRO A 23 10.74 1.27 0.97
CA PRO A 23 11.66 0.24 0.46
C PRO A 23 11.79 -0.99 1.36
N ALA A 24 11.46 -0.86 2.65
CA ALA A 24 11.48 -1.99 3.57
C ALA A 24 10.36 -2.99 3.29
N LEU A 25 9.32 -2.60 2.55
CA LEU A 25 8.23 -3.49 2.20
C LEU A 25 8.58 -4.28 0.95
N ASN A 26 8.95 -5.54 1.13
CA ASN A 26 9.17 -6.44 0.00
C ASN A 26 7.87 -7.16 -0.37
N PRO A 27 7.81 -7.87 -1.52
CA PRO A 27 6.58 -8.56 -1.94
C PRO A 27 6.04 -9.54 -0.90
N GLY A 28 6.91 -10.23 -0.18
CA GLY A 28 6.49 -11.17 0.87
C GLY A 28 5.77 -10.46 2.01
N ARG A 29 6.30 -9.33 2.45
CA ARG A 29 5.68 -8.55 3.53
C ARG A 29 4.36 -7.94 3.08
N LEU A 30 4.29 -7.48 1.83
CA LEU A 30 3.05 -6.93 1.29
C LEU A 30 1.96 -8.00 1.20
N ASN A 31 2.29 -9.18 0.73
CA ASN A 31 1.33 -10.28 0.65
C ASN A 31 0.83 -10.68 2.04
N LYS A 32 1.72 -10.75 3.00
CA LYS A 32 1.34 -11.06 4.38
C LYS A 32 0.42 -9.98 4.95
N ALA A 33 0.77 -8.71 4.76
CA ALA A 33 -0.03 -7.60 5.26
C ALA A 33 -1.42 -7.59 4.63
N LEU A 34 -1.51 -7.86 3.33
CA LEU A 34 -2.79 -7.93 2.65
C LEU A 34 -3.64 -9.08 3.19
N ARG A 35 -3.01 -10.24 3.42
CA ARG A 35 -3.71 -11.41 3.97
C ARG A 35 -4.26 -11.12 5.36
N GLU A 36 -3.55 -10.32 6.14
CA GLU A 36 -3.95 -9.94 7.49
C GLU A 36 -4.89 -8.72 7.52
N ASN A 37 -5.35 -8.27 6.36
CA ASN A 37 -6.23 -7.10 6.22
C ASN A 37 -5.61 -5.81 6.74
N LYS A 38 -4.30 -5.66 6.58
CA LYS A 38 -3.57 -4.49 7.06
C LYS A 38 -3.36 -3.44 5.98
N ILE A 39 -3.83 -3.70 4.76
CA ILE A 39 -3.75 -2.76 3.65
C ILE A 39 -5.16 -2.51 3.13
N LYS A 40 -5.57 -1.25 3.10
CA LYS A 40 -6.88 -0.86 2.60
C LYS A 40 -6.71 0.24 1.56
N LEU A 41 -7.41 0.13 0.44
CA LEU A 41 -7.44 1.16 -0.59
C LEU A 41 -8.82 1.81 -0.56
N ASN A 42 -8.86 3.11 -0.24
CA ASN A 42 -10.12 3.85 -0.09
C ASN A 42 -11.07 3.17 0.90
N GLY A 43 -10.52 2.60 1.97
CA GLY A 43 -11.30 1.93 3.00
C GLY A 43 -11.72 0.51 2.68
N LYS A 44 -11.31 -0.04 1.53
CA LYS A 44 -11.68 -1.39 1.10
C LYS A 44 -10.45 -2.25 0.87
N LYS A 45 -10.57 -3.54 1.17
CA LYS A 45 -9.51 -4.49 0.86
C LYS A 45 -9.47 -4.72 -0.64
N GLN A 46 -8.29 -4.50 -1.25
CA GLN A 46 -8.08 -4.70 -2.67
C GLN A 46 -6.84 -5.54 -2.90
N PRO A 47 -6.78 -6.34 -3.97
CA PRO A 47 -5.58 -7.10 -4.27
C PRO A 47 -4.41 -6.19 -4.65
N LEU A 48 -3.18 -6.68 -4.48
CA LEU A 48 -1.98 -5.90 -4.78
C LEU A 48 -1.86 -5.54 -6.25
N SER A 49 -2.53 -6.27 -7.13
CA SER A 49 -2.52 -5.98 -8.56
C SER A 49 -3.44 -4.80 -8.93
N THR A 50 -4.28 -4.35 -7.99
CA THR A 50 -5.13 -3.18 -8.22
C THR A 50 -4.26 -1.96 -8.50
N ARG A 51 -4.64 -1.17 -9.50
CA ARG A 51 -3.92 0.05 -9.84
C ARG A 51 -4.45 1.21 -9.04
N VAL A 52 -3.53 2.04 -8.55
CA VAL A 52 -3.86 3.25 -7.80
C VAL A 52 -3.56 4.47 -8.66
N MET A 53 -4.33 5.53 -8.41
CA MET A 53 -4.21 6.79 -9.16
C MET A 53 -4.11 7.94 -8.17
N ALA A 54 -3.69 9.10 -8.67
CA ALA A 54 -3.65 10.31 -7.84
C ALA A 54 -5.02 10.58 -7.21
N GLY A 55 -5.03 10.86 -5.92
CA GLY A 55 -6.26 11.09 -5.17
C GLY A 55 -6.74 9.86 -4.39
N ASP A 56 -6.24 8.67 -4.70
CA ASP A 56 -6.58 7.48 -3.91
C ASP A 56 -5.94 7.57 -2.53
N GLU A 57 -6.55 6.88 -1.55
CA GLU A 57 -6.05 6.84 -0.19
C GLU A 57 -5.74 5.41 0.20
N ILE A 58 -4.53 5.18 0.70
CA ILE A 58 -4.09 3.86 1.16
C ILE A 58 -3.92 3.93 2.67
N LYS A 59 -4.58 3.02 3.38
CA LYS A 59 -4.43 2.88 4.83
C LYS A 59 -3.58 1.65 5.12
N LEU A 60 -2.49 1.85 5.86
CA LEU A 60 -1.57 0.78 6.25
C LEU A 60 -1.66 0.59 7.76
N PHE A 61 -2.21 -0.53 8.18
CA PHE A 61 -2.30 -0.89 9.59
C PHE A 61 -1.07 -1.69 10.02
N ILE A 62 0.11 -1.19 9.66
CA ILE A 62 1.41 -1.81 9.93
C ILE A 62 2.16 -0.91 10.90
N LEU A 63 2.95 -1.52 11.79
CA LEU A 63 3.75 -0.75 12.74
C LEU A 63 4.76 0.14 12.00
N ASP A 64 4.95 1.35 12.51
CA ASP A 64 5.83 2.32 11.87
C ASP A 64 7.28 1.82 11.77
N ASP A 65 7.76 1.09 12.77
CA ASP A 65 9.12 0.56 12.74
C ASP A 65 9.31 -0.53 11.68
N VAL A 66 8.24 -1.11 11.16
CA VAL A 66 8.31 -2.03 10.02
C VAL A 66 8.40 -1.25 8.71
N LEU A 67 7.80 -0.06 8.66
CA LEU A 67 7.77 0.78 7.47
C LEU A 67 9.05 1.60 7.30
N ASP A 68 9.70 1.94 8.37
CA ASP A 68 10.91 2.78 8.34
C ASP A 68 12.19 1.95 8.07
#